data_16f8df34bbe2d9698831b16871803258
#
_entry.id   16f8df34bbe2d9698831b16871803258
#
_cell.length_a   1.000
_cell.length_b   1.000
_cell.length_c   1.000
_cell.angle_alpha   90.00
_cell.angle_beta   90.00
_cell.angle_gamma   90.00
#
_symmetry.space_group_name_H-M   'P 1'
#
loop_
_entity.id
_entity.type
_entity.pdbx_description
1 polymer ?
#
loop_
_entity_poly.entity_id
_entity_poly.type
_entity_poly.pdbx_seq_one_letter_code
_entity_poly.pdbx_strand_id
1 'polypeptide(L)'
;MISKYYEIEKFKNKTNYFLFYGENEGQKQDVIQANFSQFTKENTYKYTEKDIIENKQIFLENIYSKSFFENEKLILISDVSDKILNLIEEIIGSDINDVVIILIAKRLDKKSKLRNYFEKEKIVLIVPFYEDTPQTLLSIAKKILFENKINLSSENINLIIE
;
A
#
# COMPACT_ATOMS: atom_id res chain seq x y z
N MET A 1 12.07 -4.16 6.01
CA MET A 1 12.66 -4.79 4.80
C MET A 1 12.22 -4.00 3.57
N ILE A 2 13.16 -3.56 2.71
CA ILE A 2 12.85 -2.75 1.50
C ILE A 2 12.68 -3.68 0.31
N SER A 3 11.63 -3.51 -0.48
CA SER A 3 11.39 -4.28 -1.72
C SER A 3 10.83 -3.40 -2.83
N LYS A 4 10.83 -3.94 -4.03
CA LYS A 4 10.20 -3.30 -5.19
C LYS A 4 8.75 -3.79 -5.32
N TYR A 5 7.87 -2.97 -5.89
CA TYR A 5 6.44 -3.26 -5.98
C TYR A 5 6.11 -4.59 -6.69
N TYR A 6 6.91 -5.00 -7.67
CA TYR A 6 6.70 -6.28 -8.39
C TYR A 6 7.18 -7.52 -7.62
N GLU A 7 7.75 -7.35 -6.43
CA GLU A 7 8.21 -8.45 -5.58
C GLU A 7 7.28 -8.69 -4.36
N ILE A 8 6.22 -7.91 -4.20
CA ILE A 8 5.30 -7.98 -3.04
C ILE A 8 4.75 -9.39 -2.86
N GLU A 9 4.44 -10.10 -3.94
CA GLU A 9 3.95 -11.48 -3.91
C GLU A 9 4.84 -12.42 -3.08
N LYS A 10 6.15 -12.24 -3.13
CA LYS A 10 7.13 -13.05 -2.37
C LYS A 10 7.05 -12.84 -0.86
N PHE A 11 6.41 -11.75 -0.43
CA PHE A 11 6.38 -11.32 0.97
C PHE A 11 5.00 -11.41 1.61
N LYS A 12 3.92 -11.59 0.86
CA LYS A 12 2.54 -11.70 1.38
C LYS A 12 2.39 -12.72 2.52
N ASN A 13 3.10 -13.85 2.43
CA ASN A 13 3.06 -14.90 3.45
C ASN A 13 4.10 -14.71 4.56
N LYS A 14 4.84 -13.59 4.54
CA LYS A 14 5.94 -13.34 5.50
C LYS A 14 5.65 -12.15 6.41
N THR A 15 4.74 -11.28 6.01
CA THR A 15 4.36 -10.11 6.78
C THR A 15 2.93 -9.69 6.47
N ASN A 16 2.28 -9.16 7.48
CA ASN A 16 0.95 -8.54 7.39
C ASN A 16 1.01 -7.01 7.38
N TYR A 17 2.22 -6.42 7.44
CA TYR A 17 2.40 -4.97 7.60
C TYR A 17 3.19 -4.38 6.45
N PHE A 18 2.58 -3.47 5.71
CA PHE A 18 3.14 -2.85 4.51
C PHE A 18 3.13 -1.33 4.64
N LEU A 19 4.20 -0.68 4.18
CA LEU A 19 4.26 0.77 3.99
C LEU A 19 4.53 1.08 2.53
N PHE A 20 3.55 1.64 1.84
CA PHE A 20 3.64 2.12 0.46
C PHE A 20 3.81 3.63 0.50
N TYR A 21 4.92 4.15 -0.01
CA TYR A 21 5.19 5.58 -0.01
C TYR A 21 5.72 6.06 -1.36
N GLY A 22 5.44 7.31 -1.70
CA GLY A 22 5.83 7.96 -2.96
C GLY A 22 4.66 8.65 -3.63
N GLU A 23 4.91 9.28 -4.75
CA GLU A 23 3.94 10.14 -5.44
C GLU A 23 3.04 9.37 -6.42
N ASN A 24 3.42 8.16 -6.82
CA ASN A 24 2.66 7.39 -7.81
C ASN A 24 1.45 6.70 -7.20
N GLU A 25 0.36 7.46 -7.02
CA GLU A 25 -0.89 6.96 -6.43
C GLU A 25 -1.54 5.88 -7.31
N GLY A 26 -1.50 6.04 -8.64
CA GLY A 26 -2.06 5.05 -9.57
C GLY A 26 -1.39 3.69 -9.40
N GLN A 27 -0.06 3.66 -9.40
CA GLN A 27 0.69 2.41 -9.24
C GLN A 27 0.45 1.77 -7.85
N LYS A 28 0.30 2.56 -6.77
CA LYS A 28 -0.07 2.03 -5.45
C LYS A 28 -1.41 1.32 -5.49
N GLN A 29 -2.44 1.94 -6.11
CA GLN A 29 -3.76 1.35 -6.26
C GLN A 29 -3.74 0.06 -7.09
N ASP A 30 -3.06 0.06 -8.24
CA ASP A 30 -2.92 -1.12 -9.10
C ASP A 30 -2.26 -2.28 -8.36
N VAL A 31 -1.21 -1.98 -7.59
CA VAL A 31 -0.49 -2.99 -6.79
C VAL A 31 -1.37 -3.55 -5.66
N ILE A 32 -2.15 -2.71 -4.97
CA ILE A 32 -3.10 -3.16 -3.95
C ILE A 32 -4.15 -4.07 -4.60
N GLN A 33 -4.74 -3.66 -5.70
CA GLN A 33 -5.75 -4.44 -6.40
C GLN A 33 -5.21 -5.78 -6.90
N ALA A 34 -4.02 -5.79 -7.49
CA ALA A 34 -3.41 -7.00 -8.03
C ALA A 34 -2.98 -8.00 -6.95
N ASN A 35 -2.47 -7.50 -5.82
CA ASN A 35 -1.86 -8.36 -4.80
C ASN A 35 -2.79 -8.71 -3.63
N PHE A 36 -3.86 -7.97 -3.40
CA PHE A 36 -4.78 -8.15 -2.27
C PHE A 36 -6.23 -8.34 -2.71
N SER A 37 -6.44 -8.85 -3.95
CA SER A 37 -7.76 -9.10 -4.54
C SER A 37 -8.59 -10.17 -3.82
N GLN A 38 -7.96 -10.98 -2.97
CA GLN A 38 -8.67 -11.93 -2.11
C GLN A 38 -9.53 -11.24 -1.03
N PHE A 39 -9.23 -9.98 -0.70
CA PHE A 39 -10.04 -9.19 0.21
C PHE A 39 -11.18 -8.51 -0.54
N THR A 40 -12.41 -8.82 -0.16
CA THR A 40 -13.62 -8.22 -0.71
C THR A 40 -13.89 -6.84 -0.09
N LYS A 41 -14.94 -6.15 -0.58
CA LYS A 41 -15.35 -4.88 0.04
C LYS A 41 -15.84 -5.05 1.48
N GLU A 42 -16.32 -6.22 1.83
CA GLU A 42 -16.90 -6.51 3.15
C GLU A 42 -15.82 -6.65 4.23
N ASN A 43 -14.63 -7.16 3.85
CA ASN A 43 -13.50 -7.33 4.78
C ASN A 43 -12.34 -6.32 4.52
N THR A 44 -12.60 -5.27 3.74
CA THR A 44 -11.64 -4.17 3.49
C THR A 44 -12.12 -2.90 4.16
N TYR A 45 -11.34 -2.39 5.10
CA TYR A 45 -11.61 -1.18 5.87
C TYR A 45 -10.65 -0.07 5.47
N LYS A 46 -11.18 1.13 5.24
CA LYS A 46 -10.39 2.30 4.81
C LYS A 46 -10.47 3.39 5.87
N TYR A 47 -9.31 3.90 6.25
CA TYR A 47 -9.16 4.99 7.21
C TYR A 47 -8.18 6.02 6.67
N THR A 48 -8.28 7.25 7.15
CA THR A 48 -7.18 8.22 7.08
C THR A 48 -6.43 8.25 8.41
N GLU A 49 -5.18 8.70 8.42
CA GLU A 49 -4.43 8.93 9.68
C GLU A 49 -5.22 9.81 10.64
N LYS A 50 -5.89 10.85 10.11
CA LYS A 50 -6.70 11.78 10.88
C LYS A 50 -7.85 11.08 11.61
N ASP A 51 -8.62 10.24 10.89
CA ASP A 51 -9.75 9.51 11.46
C ASP A 51 -9.29 8.61 12.62
N ILE A 52 -8.13 7.99 12.47
CA ILE A 52 -7.56 7.11 13.49
C ILE A 52 -7.10 7.90 14.71
N ILE A 53 -6.43 9.04 14.52
CA ILE A 53 -5.96 9.86 15.64
C ILE A 53 -7.14 10.42 16.45
N GLU A 54 -8.20 10.85 15.77
CA GLU A 54 -9.41 11.38 16.40
C GLU A 54 -10.22 10.29 17.12
N ASN A 55 -10.17 9.04 16.67
CA ASN A 55 -10.99 7.93 17.18
C ASN A 55 -10.16 6.68 17.47
N LYS A 56 -8.99 6.83 18.10
CA LYS A 56 -8.02 5.75 18.35
C LYS A 56 -8.66 4.50 18.98
N GLN A 57 -9.50 4.70 19.98
CA GLN A 57 -10.11 3.58 20.71
C GLN A 57 -11.02 2.75 19.80
N ILE A 58 -11.89 3.40 19.03
CA ILE A 58 -12.80 2.73 18.08
C ILE A 58 -12.00 1.97 17.01
N PHE A 59 -10.92 2.58 16.51
CA PHE A 59 -10.04 1.94 15.54
C PHE A 59 -9.39 0.67 16.12
N LEU A 60 -8.87 0.71 17.34
CA LEU A 60 -8.28 -0.45 18.01
C LEU A 60 -9.33 -1.54 18.28
N GLU A 61 -10.51 -1.17 18.74
CA GLU A 61 -11.62 -2.13 18.94
C GLU A 61 -11.97 -2.83 17.62
N ASN A 62 -11.99 -2.12 16.49
CA ASN A 62 -12.22 -2.72 15.17
C ASN A 62 -11.10 -3.67 14.72
N ILE A 63 -9.85 -3.36 15.05
CA ILE A 63 -8.71 -4.23 14.75
C ILE A 63 -8.76 -5.50 15.61
N TYR A 64 -8.97 -5.35 16.91
CA TYR A 64 -8.96 -6.47 17.87
C TYR A 64 -10.25 -7.31 17.86
N SER A 65 -11.36 -6.77 17.32
CA SER A 65 -12.60 -7.54 17.22
C SER A 65 -12.44 -8.66 16.19
N LYS A 66 -12.60 -9.90 16.63
CA LYS A 66 -12.71 -11.04 15.72
C LYS A 66 -14.07 -11.04 15.06
N SER A 67 -14.13 -11.04 13.75
CA SER A 67 -15.37 -11.29 13.03
C SER A 67 -15.67 -12.79 13.06
N PHE A 68 -16.89 -13.17 13.37
CA PHE A 68 -17.35 -14.57 13.30
C PHE A 68 -17.42 -15.10 11.86
N PHE A 69 -17.38 -14.20 10.87
CA PHE A 69 -17.60 -14.52 9.45
C PHE A 69 -16.40 -14.20 8.55
N GLU A 70 -15.38 -13.50 9.06
CA GLU A 70 -14.22 -13.08 8.28
C GLU A 70 -12.96 -13.73 8.85
N ASN A 71 -12.24 -14.48 8.01
CA ASN A 71 -11.00 -15.12 8.43
C ASN A 71 -9.85 -14.12 8.49
N GLU A 72 -9.84 -13.08 7.62
CA GLU A 72 -8.80 -12.05 7.55
C GLU A 72 -9.42 -10.70 7.15
N LYS A 73 -8.83 -9.60 7.66
CA LYS A 73 -9.21 -8.22 7.35
C LYS A 73 -8.09 -7.50 6.64
N LEU A 74 -8.43 -6.68 5.64
CA LEU A 74 -7.52 -5.73 5.01
C LEU A 74 -7.82 -4.32 5.52
N ILE A 75 -6.84 -3.67 6.11
CA ILE A 75 -6.93 -2.29 6.58
C ILE A 75 -6.01 -1.40 5.75
N LEU A 76 -6.61 -0.44 5.06
CA LEU A 76 -5.91 0.56 4.27
C LEU A 76 -5.93 1.88 5.04
N ILE A 77 -4.76 2.42 5.36
CA ILE A 77 -4.62 3.69 6.09
C ILE A 77 -3.91 4.68 5.17
N SER A 78 -4.65 5.69 4.71
CA SER A 78 -4.13 6.73 3.82
C SER A 78 -3.62 7.97 4.56
N ASP A 79 -2.84 8.78 3.83
CA ASP A 79 -2.26 10.03 4.29
C ASP A 79 -1.42 9.90 5.56
N VAL A 80 -0.73 8.76 5.71
CA VAL A 80 0.06 8.49 6.92
C VAL A 80 1.34 9.31 6.97
N SER A 81 1.71 9.68 8.19
CA SER A 81 2.92 10.41 8.55
C SER A 81 3.60 9.77 9.77
N ASP A 82 4.63 10.41 10.28
CA ASP A 82 5.32 9.96 11.51
C ASP A 82 4.42 9.91 12.76
N LYS A 83 3.25 10.56 12.73
CA LYS A 83 2.33 10.63 13.88
C LYS A 83 1.72 9.28 14.24
N ILE A 84 1.53 8.42 13.23
CA ILE A 84 0.90 7.10 13.44
C ILE A 84 1.88 6.06 14.00
N LEU A 85 3.19 6.34 14.00
CA LEU A 85 4.23 5.36 14.30
C LEU A 85 3.98 4.61 15.61
N ASN A 86 3.77 5.33 16.71
CA ASN A 86 3.59 4.70 18.03
C ASN A 86 2.39 3.73 18.05
N LEU A 87 1.33 4.07 17.34
CA LEU A 87 0.15 3.22 17.23
C LEU A 87 0.45 1.96 16.41
N ILE A 88 1.19 2.10 15.33
CA ILE A 88 1.58 0.96 14.48
C ILE A 88 2.54 0.03 15.22
N GLU A 89 3.48 0.57 15.99
CA GLU A 89 4.36 -0.23 16.87
C GLU A 89 3.55 -1.01 17.91
N GLU A 90 2.54 -0.39 18.54
CA GLU A 90 1.61 -1.04 19.48
C GLU A 90 0.87 -2.22 18.80
N ILE A 91 0.34 -2.01 17.59
CA ILE A 91 -0.40 -3.05 16.84
C ILE A 91 0.53 -4.20 16.42
N ILE A 92 1.71 -3.89 15.90
CA ILE A 92 2.70 -4.89 15.51
C ILE A 92 3.13 -5.73 16.71
N GLY A 93 3.29 -5.10 17.89
CA GLY A 93 3.66 -5.78 19.13
C GLY A 93 2.56 -6.65 19.74
N SER A 94 1.32 -6.53 19.28
CA SER A 94 0.17 -7.29 19.82
C SER A 94 -0.05 -8.68 19.15
N ASP A 95 0.80 -9.07 18.21
CA ASP A 95 0.80 -10.39 17.54
C ASP A 95 -0.56 -10.76 16.90
N ILE A 96 -1.17 -9.79 16.21
CA ILE A 96 -2.42 -10.01 15.45
C ILE A 96 -2.07 -10.66 14.12
N ASN A 97 -2.65 -11.83 13.84
CA ASN A 97 -2.33 -12.61 12.65
C ASN A 97 -3.42 -12.58 11.57
N ASP A 98 -4.61 -12.13 11.91
CA ASP A 98 -5.81 -12.09 11.05
C ASP A 98 -6.09 -10.71 10.44
N VAL A 99 -5.12 -9.79 10.49
CA VAL A 99 -5.25 -8.44 9.94
C VAL A 99 -4.04 -8.09 9.08
N VAL A 100 -4.29 -7.71 7.84
CA VAL A 100 -3.28 -7.13 6.96
C VAL A 100 -3.43 -5.61 6.97
N ILE A 101 -2.35 -4.88 7.26
CA ILE A 101 -2.34 -3.41 7.30
C ILE A 101 -1.44 -2.85 6.20
N ILE A 102 -2.00 -2.00 5.36
CA ILE A 102 -1.27 -1.25 4.34
C ILE A 102 -1.33 0.24 4.68
N LEU A 103 -0.21 0.79 5.06
CA LEU A 103 0.00 2.23 5.25
C LEU A 103 0.33 2.86 3.91
N ILE A 104 -0.41 3.90 3.54
CA ILE A 104 -0.24 4.62 2.28
C ILE A 104 0.18 6.05 2.59
N ALA A 105 1.44 6.35 2.30
CA ALA A 105 2.02 7.68 2.46
C ALA A 105 2.29 8.32 1.10
N LYS A 106 2.25 9.65 1.07
CA LYS A 106 2.87 10.43 0.01
C LYS A 106 4.39 10.37 0.17
N ARG A 107 5.10 11.43 -0.08
CA ARG A 107 6.54 11.48 0.10
C ARG A 107 6.92 11.33 1.57
N LEU A 108 7.82 10.40 1.86
CA LEU A 108 8.49 10.27 3.16
C LEU A 108 9.98 10.52 3.00
N ASP A 109 10.49 11.52 3.70
CA ASP A 109 11.91 11.85 3.69
C ASP A 109 12.75 10.79 4.41
N LYS A 110 14.07 10.78 4.14
CA LYS A 110 15.01 9.88 4.85
C LYS A 110 15.05 10.10 6.36
N LYS A 111 14.58 11.26 6.84
CA LYS A 111 14.49 11.58 8.27
C LYS A 111 13.18 11.11 8.92
N SER A 112 12.19 10.66 8.13
CA SER A 112 10.93 10.15 8.64
C SER A 112 11.15 8.98 9.58
N LYS A 113 10.57 9.06 10.78
CA LYS A 113 10.64 8.01 11.81
C LYS A 113 9.89 6.77 11.36
N LEU A 114 8.71 6.94 10.76
CA LEU A 114 7.90 5.85 10.21
C LEU A 114 8.68 5.09 9.13
N ARG A 115 9.27 5.80 8.16
CA ARG A 115 10.09 5.20 7.13
C ARG A 115 11.29 4.45 7.72
N ASN A 116 12.03 5.07 8.64
CA ASN A 116 13.19 4.46 9.28
C ASN A 116 12.84 3.20 10.07
N TYR A 117 11.69 3.18 10.74
CA TYR A 117 11.20 2.00 11.43
C TYR A 117 10.96 0.85 10.45
N PHE A 118 10.19 1.09 9.38
CA PHE A 118 9.89 0.07 8.37
C PHE A 118 11.11 -0.40 7.57
N GLU A 119 12.15 0.43 7.43
CA GLU A 119 13.41 0.03 6.79
C GLU A 119 14.23 -0.92 7.68
N LYS A 120 14.17 -0.79 9.00
CA LYS A 120 14.96 -1.56 9.97
C LYS A 120 14.28 -2.86 10.40
N GLU A 121 12.97 -2.83 10.58
CA GLU A 121 12.23 -3.99 11.07
C GLU A 121 12.11 -5.09 10.00
N LYS A 122 12.27 -6.36 10.44
CA LYS A 122 12.24 -7.52 9.53
C LYS A 122 10.83 -8.05 9.27
N ILE A 123 9.89 -7.75 10.16
CA ILE A 123 8.50 -8.22 10.10
C ILE A 123 7.58 -7.30 9.29
N VAL A 124 8.12 -6.23 8.74
CA VAL A 124 7.36 -5.25 7.93
C VAL A 124 8.00 -5.09 6.55
N LEU A 125 7.20 -4.72 5.56
CA LEU A 125 7.65 -4.45 4.20
C LEU A 125 7.43 -2.99 3.84
N ILE A 126 8.48 -2.34 3.35
CA ILE A 126 8.41 -0.97 2.81
C ILE A 126 8.66 -0.99 1.30
N VAL A 127 7.79 -0.33 0.55
CA VAL A 127 7.82 -0.29 -0.92
C VAL A 127 7.73 1.16 -1.40
N PRO A 128 8.76 1.67 -2.11
CA PRO A 128 8.72 2.98 -2.75
C PRO A 128 7.97 2.94 -4.08
N PHE A 129 7.17 3.98 -4.33
CA PHE A 129 6.45 4.22 -5.58
C PHE A 129 6.87 5.58 -6.13
N TYR A 130 7.88 5.56 -6.99
CA TYR A 130 8.42 6.77 -7.61
C TYR A 130 7.50 7.26 -8.74
N GLU A 131 7.61 8.55 -9.06
CA GLU A 131 6.95 9.12 -10.23
C GLU A 131 7.35 8.38 -11.51
N ASP A 132 6.42 8.28 -12.43
CA ASP A 132 6.69 7.67 -13.71
C ASP A 132 7.62 8.56 -14.54
N THR A 133 8.56 7.91 -15.21
CA THR A 133 9.38 8.54 -16.24
C THR A 133 8.68 8.41 -17.60
N PRO A 134 9.03 9.23 -18.62
CA PRO A 134 8.50 9.04 -19.98
C PRO A 134 8.66 7.60 -20.48
N GLN A 135 9.75 6.92 -20.11
CA GLN A 135 9.98 5.53 -20.47
C GLN A 135 9.01 4.55 -19.79
N THR A 136 8.71 4.78 -18.50
CA THR A 136 7.73 3.94 -17.77
C THR A 136 6.34 4.18 -18.33
N LEU A 137 5.94 5.43 -18.60
CA LEU A 137 4.66 5.78 -19.20
C LEU A 137 4.51 5.16 -20.58
N LEU A 138 5.55 5.22 -21.43
CA LEU A 138 5.55 4.57 -22.73
C LEU A 138 5.35 3.04 -22.64
N SER A 139 6.00 2.44 -21.66
CA SER A 139 5.88 0.98 -21.41
C SER A 139 4.45 0.60 -20.98
N ILE A 140 3.86 1.40 -20.07
CA ILE A 140 2.48 1.21 -19.60
C ILE A 140 1.49 1.40 -20.76
N ALA A 141 1.64 2.48 -21.55
CA ALA A 141 0.79 2.76 -22.70
C ALA A 141 0.83 1.61 -23.71
N LYS A 142 2.02 1.13 -24.08
CA LYS A 142 2.18 0.00 -25.01
C LYS A 142 1.53 -1.28 -24.47
N LYS A 143 1.66 -1.57 -23.18
CA LYS A 143 1.03 -2.73 -22.54
C LYS A 143 -0.49 -2.65 -22.63
N ILE A 144 -1.09 -1.52 -22.24
CA ILE A 144 -2.54 -1.30 -22.29
C ILE A 144 -3.07 -1.44 -23.73
N LEU A 145 -2.39 -0.81 -24.68
CA LEU A 145 -2.76 -0.88 -26.10
C LEU A 145 -2.72 -2.32 -26.64
N PHE A 146 -1.68 -3.07 -26.29
CA PHE A 146 -1.53 -4.46 -26.69
C PHE A 146 -2.64 -5.35 -26.09
N GLU A 147 -2.91 -5.23 -24.79
CA GLU A 147 -3.95 -6.00 -24.08
C GLU A 147 -5.34 -5.73 -24.65
N ASN A 148 -5.61 -4.49 -25.08
CA ASN A 148 -6.90 -4.09 -25.68
C ASN A 148 -6.93 -4.19 -27.21
N LYS A 149 -5.87 -4.71 -27.85
CA LYS A 149 -5.75 -4.86 -29.32
C LYS A 149 -5.92 -3.53 -30.06
N ILE A 150 -5.45 -2.43 -29.47
CA ILE A 150 -5.50 -1.09 -30.06
C ILE A 150 -4.15 -0.80 -30.73
N ASN A 151 -4.19 -0.40 -32.01
CA ASN A 151 -3.00 0.02 -32.75
C ASN A 151 -2.96 1.54 -32.84
N LEU A 152 -1.92 2.15 -32.25
CA LEU A 152 -1.61 3.57 -32.38
C LEU A 152 -0.20 3.76 -32.94
N SER A 153 0.00 4.84 -33.71
CA SER A 153 1.34 5.25 -34.13
C SER A 153 2.18 5.69 -32.92
N SER A 154 3.49 5.60 -33.07
CA SER A 154 4.41 6.07 -32.02
C SER A 154 4.23 7.56 -31.70
N GLU A 155 3.87 8.37 -32.69
CA GLU A 155 3.55 9.81 -32.52
C GLU A 155 2.33 10.00 -31.62
N ASN A 156 1.25 9.26 -31.87
CA ASN A 156 0.03 9.33 -31.05
C ASN A 156 0.27 8.81 -29.63
N ILE A 157 1.10 7.78 -29.45
CA ILE A 157 1.46 7.29 -28.12
C ILE A 157 2.24 8.36 -27.36
N ASN A 158 3.19 9.05 -28.01
CA ASN A 158 3.94 10.13 -27.36
C ASN A 158 3.03 11.29 -26.92
N LEU A 159 2.04 11.67 -27.75
CA LEU A 159 1.05 12.70 -27.38
C LEU A 159 0.17 12.33 -26.16
N ILE A 160 -0.01 11.04 -25.91
CA ILE A 160 -0.81 10.58 -24.74
C ILE A 160 -0.01 10.63 -23.46
N ILE A 161 1.31 10.48 -23.53
CA ILE A 161 2.19 10.40 -22.36
C ILE A 161 2.85 11.75 -21.99
N GLU A 162 2.72 12.80 -22.81
CA GLU A 162 3.12 14.18 -22.51
C GLU A 162 2.15 14.85 -21.53
#